data_088fe500f725549d32b82a64e242539d
#
_entry.id   088fe500f725549d32b82a64e242539d
#
_cell.length_a   1.000
_cell.length_b   1.000
_cell.length_c   1.000
_cell.angle_alpha   90.00
_cell.angle_beta   90.00
_cell.angle_gamma   90.00
#
_symmetry.space_group_name_H-M   'P 1'
#
loop_
_entity.id
_entity.type
_entity.pdbx_description
1 polymer ?
#
loop_
_entity_poly.entity_id
_entity_poly.type
_entity_poly.pdbx_seq_one_letter_code
_entity_poly.pdbx_strand_id
1 'polypeptide(L)'
;MPDTIIVGGGLCGLALAKSLQERGQDFTLYEARERMGGRIFSERCQRNNLAVDLGPTWFWPDTQPRVTRMILSLGLDTFAQHDQGDILRLNTTDEKPEVMELTEVHGGARRVVGGMERLVTAMTAQLPVDRLNLGHTLLSVEEGDDYVILSFRHNERVVQVNARHVVLALPPRLLEEHVLFDPPLNASLREAMRATHTWMADQAKVVVAYDQAFWRESGQSGNAFVTHEQVVLPEIFDACDATGEQAALGAFFPSHRHCAPPFRPPPWPC
;
A
#
# COMPACT_ATOMS: atom_id res chain seq x y z
N MET A 1 -25.63 17.64 7.19
CA MET A 1 -24.43 17.93 6.39
C MET A 1 -23.23 17.66 7.29
N PRO A 2 -22.33 16.75 6.94
CA PRO A 2 -21.13 16.48 7.72
C PRO A 2 -20.22 17.74 7.75
N ASP A 3 -19.51 17.95 8.86
CA ASP A 3 -18.56 19.06 8.93
C ASP A 3 -17.35 18.80 8.00
N THR A 4 -16.85 17.58 7.99
CA THR A 4 -15.70 17.21 7.16
C THR A 4 -15.99 15.98 6.31
N ILE A 5 -15.73 16.07 5.01
CA ILE A 5 -15.67 14.91 4.13
C ILE A 5 -14.21 14.56 3.86
N ILE A 6 -13.87 13.29 4.09
CA ILE A 6 -12.58 12.69 3.74
C ILE A 6 -12.77 11.85 2.49
N VAL A 7 -12.00 12.13 1.44
CA VAL A 7 -12.00 11.34 0.22
C VAL A 7 -10.71 10.54 0.12
N GLY A 8 -10.87 9.20 0.14
CA GLY A 8 -9.78 8.24 0.12
C GLY A 8 -9.62 7.49 1.44
N GLY A 9 -9.96 6.20 1.42
CA GLY A 9 -9.87 5.25 2.53
C GLY A 9 -8.49 4.60 2.69
N GLY A 10 -7.42 5.24 2.19
CA GLY A 10 -6.05 4.83 2.46
C GLY A 10 -5.60 5.17 3.88
N LEU A 11 -4.35 4.80 4.24
CA LEU A 11 -3.81 5.03 5.59
C LEU A 11 -3.93 6.49 6.04
N CYS A 12 -3.72 7.45 5.14
CA CYS A 12 -3.82 8.88 5.44
C CYS A 12 -5.25 9.29 5.81
N GLY A 13 -6.25 8.87 5.01
CA GLY A 13 -7.66 9.17 5.29
C GLY A 13 -8.17 8.49 6.55
N LEU A 14 -7.78 7.23 6.79
CA LEU A 14 -8.12 6.51 8.02
C LEU A 14 -7.48 7.15 9.26
N ALA A 15 -6.23 7.62 9.16
CA ALA A 15 -5.56 8.31 10.26
C ALA A 15 -6.25 9.64 10.60
N LEU A 16 -6.68 10.38 9.58
CA LEU A 16 -7.47 11.59 9.78
C LEU A 16 -8.84 11.27 10.42
N ALA A 17 -9.56 10.30 9.89
CA ALA A 17 -10.86 9.87 10.42
C ALA A 17 -10.75 9.51 11.91
N LYS A 18 -9.74 8.70 12.28
CA LYS A 18 -9.46 8.38 13.68
C LYS A 18 -9.18 9.63 14.54
N SER A 19 -8.37 10.56 14.04
CA SER A 19 -8.05 11.78 14.75
C SER A 19 -9.27 12.70 14.96
N LEU A 20 -10.16 12.79 13.97
CA LEU A 20 -11.41 13.53 14.08
C LEU A 20 -12.35 12.86 15.09
N GLN A 21 -12.48 11.54 15.03
CA GLN A 21 -13.25 10.75 15.99
C GLN A 21 -12.79 10.98 17.43
N GLU A 22 -11.48 10.91 17.69
CA GLU A 22 -10.90 11.11 19.01
C GLU A 22 -11.16 12.51 19.58
N ARG A 23 -11.37 13.50 18.70
CA ARG A 23 -11.70 14.89 19.06
C ARG A 23 -13.20 15.17 19.09
N GLY A 24 -14.04 14.18 18.85
CA GLY A 24 -15.48 14.34 18.78
C GLY A 24 -15.95 15.22 17.60
N GLN A 25 -15.12 15.32 16.55
CA GLN A 25 -15.44 16.09 15.34
C GLN A 25 -16.21 15.24 14.33
N ASP A 26 -17.19 15.83 13.68
CA ASP A 26 -18.03 15.16 12.70
C ASP A 26 -17.30 14.97 11.37
N PHE A 27 -17.38 13.75 10.80
CA PHE A 27 -16.79 13.43 9.51
C PHE A 27 -17.56 12.34 8.79
N THR A 28 -17.35 12.26 7.48
CA THR A 28 -17.74 11.10 6.65
C THR A 28 -16.62 10.79 5.70
N LEU A 29 -16.26 9.51 5.53
CA LEU A 29 -15.21 9.06 4.66
C LEU A 29 -15.79 8.33 3.46
N TYR A 30 -15.29 8.66 2.26
CA TYR A 30 -15.64 8.04 0.98
C TYR A 30 -14.42 7.39 0.34
N GLU A 31 -14.56 6.15 -0.09
CA GLU A 31 -13.53 5.36 -0.78
C GLU A 31 -14.10 4.81 -2.10
N ALA A 32 -13.31 4.89 -3.16
CA ALA A 32 -13.73 4.45 -4.49
C ALA A 32 -13.83 2.93 -4.64
N ARG A 33 -13.00 2.18 -3.91
CA ARG A 33 -13.00 0.71 -3.93
C ARG A 33 -14.01 0.14 -2.94
N GLU A 34 -14.29 -1.15 -3.07
CA GLU A 34 -15.08 -1.93 -2.11
C GLU A 34 -14.28 -2.35 -0.87
N ARG A 35 -13.12 -1.73 -0.63
CA ARG A 35 -12.26 -1.97 0.52
C ARG A 35 -11.51 -0.72 0.96
N MET A 36 -11.22 -0.62 2.23
CA MET A 36 -10.28 0.36 2.79
C MET A 36 -8.83 -0.06 2.53
N GLY A 37 -7.87 0.83 2.83
CA GLY A 37 -6.43 0.56 2.84
C GLY A 37 -5.65 1.18 1.68
N GLY A 38 -6.33 1.54 0.57
CA GLY A 38 -5.64 2.14 -0.57
C GLY A 38 -4.55 1.21 -1.13
N ARG A 39 -3.26 1.59 -1.02
CA ARG A 39 -2.10 0.80 -1.45
C ARG A 39 -1.70 -0.30 -0.46
N ILE A 40 -2.15 -0.26 0.77
CA ILE A 40 -2.00 -1.39 1.70
C ILE A 40 -2.96 -2.48 1.24
N PHE A 41 -2.39 -3.62 0.92
CA PHE A 41 -3.13 -4.77 0.44
C PHE A 41 -2.35 -6.04 0.78
N SER A 42 -3.00 -6.95 1.49
CA SER A 42 -2.45 -8.27 1.83
C SER A 42 -3.45 -9.34 1.39
N GLU A 43 -2.95 -10.43 0.85
CA GLU A 43 -3.74 -11.59 0.45
C GLU A 43 -3.35 -12.82 1.25
N ARG A 44 -4.27 -13.77 1.34
CA ARG A 44 -4.00 -15.07 1.93
C ARG A 44 -3.55 -16.06 0.86
N CYS A 45 -2.32 -16.56 1.01
CA CYS A 45 -1.84 -17.62 0.15
C CYS A 45 -2.67 -18.89 0.37
N GLN A 46 -3.26 -19.42 -0.71
CA GLN A 46 -4.11 -20.62 -0.65
C GLN A 46 -3.35 -21.88 -0.21
N ARG A 47 -2.03 -21.95 -0.46
CA ARG A 47 -1.22 -23.13 -0.18
C ARG A 47 -0.95 -23.30 1.31
N ASN A 48 -0.54 -22.25 2.00
CA ASN A 48 -0.06 -22.31 3.39
C ASN A 48 -0.74 -21.29 4.33
N ASN A 49 -1.78 -20.60 3.84
CA ASN A 49 -2.52 -19.56 4.59
C ASN A 49 -1.67 -18.37 5.07
N LEU A 50 -0.45 -18.20 4.54
CA LEU A 50 0.41 -17.06 4.83
C LEU A 50 -0.27 -15.76 4.38
N ALA A 51 -0.27 -14.75 5.24
CA ALA A 51 -0.63 -13.39 4.84
C ALA A 51 0.54 -12.75 4.06
N VAL A 52 0.35 -12.52 2.77
CA VAL A 52 1.36 -11.94 1.89
C VAL A 52 1.01 -10.49 1.57
N ASP A 53 1.94 -9.59 1.83
CA ASP A 53 1.79 -8.17 1.52
C ASP A 53 2.11 -7.91 0.04
N LEU A 54 1.10 -7.62 -0.75
CA LEU A 54 1.22 -7.20 -2.15
C LEU A 54 1.38 -5.67 -2.28
N GLY A 55 1.12 -4.94 -1.20
CA GLY A 55 1.45 -3.53 -1.01
C GLY A 55 2.74 -3.33 -0.20
N PRO A 56 2.80 -2.29 0.67
CA PRO A 56 3.93 -2.09 1.57
C PRO A 56 4.05 -3.28 2.53
N THR A 57 5.29 -3.73 2.74
CA THR A 57 5.62 -4.89 3.60
C THR A 57 6.28 -4.43 4.89
N TRP A 58 7.13 -3.40 4.79
CA TRP A 58 8.01 -2.96 5.87
C TRP A 58 7.65 -1.60 6.42
N PHE A 59 8.06 -1.39 7.64
CA PHE A 59 8.20 -0.08 8.26
C PHE A 59 9.51 -0.03 9.06
N TRP A 60 10.07 1.17 9.21
CA TRP A 60 11.33 1.40 9.90
C TRP A 60 11.07 2.23 11.16
N PRO A 61 11.15 1.64 12.36
CA PRO A 61 10.85 2.33 13.62
C PRO A 61 11.63 3.63 13.81
N ASP A 62 12.91 3.63 13.48
CA ASP A 62 13.81 4.77 13.71
C ASP A 62 13.50 5.97 12.81
N THR A 63 13.11 5.72 11.57
CA THR A 63 12.84 6.77 10.56
C THR A 63 11.35 7.07 10.39
N GLN A 64 10.47 6.18 10.84
CA GLN A 64 9.01 6.29 10.70
C GLN A 64 8.27 6.24 12.07
N PRO A 65 8.60 7.13 13.02
CA PRO A 65 8.07 7.05 14.39
C PRO A 65 6.55 7.22 14.48
N ARG A 66 5.91 7.89 13.51
CA ARG A 66 4.44 8.06 13.48
C ARG A 66 3.74 6.75 13.14
N VAL A 67 4.21 6.03 12.12
CA VAL A 67 3.68 4.72 11.73
C VAL A 67 3.91 3.72 12.86
N THR A 68 5.11 3.71 13.44
CA THR A 68 5.46 2.85 14.58
C THR A 68 4.52 3.07 15.76
N ARG A 69 4.30 4.32 16.18
CA ARG A 69 3.36 4.62 17.27
C ARG A 69 1.94 4.20 16.95
N MET A 70 1.50 4.35 15.71
CA MET A 70 0.17 3.91 15.28
C MET A 70 0.02 2.39 15.40
N ILE A 71 0.99 1.62 14.90
CA ILE A 71 1.01 0.15 15.00
C ILE A 71 0.93 -0.29 16.47
N LEU A 72 1.77 0.31 17.33
CA LEU A 72 1.80 -0.01 18.76
C LEU A 72 0.51 0.39 19.48
N SER A 73 -0.07 1.56 19.17
CA SER A 73 -1.32 2.02 19.78
C SER A 73 -2.53 1.15 19.43
N LEU A 74 -2.44 0.41 18.34
CA LEU A 74 -3.46 -0.54 17.90
C LEU A 74 -3.22 -1.96 18.45
N GLY A 75 -2.17 -2.16 19.27
CA GLY A 75 -1.84 -3.44 19.86
C GLY A 75 -1.41 -4.50 18.84
N LEU A 76 -0.81 -4.07 17.71
CA LEU A 76 -0.38 -4.99 16.67
C LEU A 76 1.03 -5.48 16.93
N ASP A 77 1.19 -6.81 16.92
CA ASP A 77 2.49 -7.47 17.03
C ASP A 77 3.32 -7.27 15.77
N THR A 78 4.64 -7.15 15.96
CA THR A 78 5.58 -6.94 14.87
C THR A 78 6.82 -7.81 15.05
N PHE A 79 7.49 -8.14 13.95
CA PHE A 79 8.72 -8.88 13.92
C PHE A 79 9.76 -8.25 13.00
N ALA A 80 11.04 -8.51 13.24
CA ALA A 80 12.11 -8.01 12.38
C ALA A 80 12.09 -8.71 11.01
N GLN A 81 12.39 -7.98 9.94
CA GLN A 81 12.66 -8.62 8.65
C GLN A 81 13.81 -9.61 8.81
N HIS A 82 13.67 -10.79 8.22
CA HIS A 82 14.75 -11.79 8.23
C HIS A 82 15.83 -11.39 7.22
N ASP A 83 17.01 -11.08 7.72
CA ASP A 83 18.18 -10.70 6.93
C ASP A 83 19.42 -11.58 7.24
N GLN A 84 19.26 -12.57 8.13
CA GLN A 84 20.37 -13.43 8.56
C GLN A 84 20.75 -14.46 7.49
N GLY A 85 22.02 -14.58 7.21
CA GLY A 85 22.58 -15.50 6.23
C GLY A 85 23.12 -14.80 4.98
N ASP A 86 23.64 -15.60 4.06
CA ASP A 86 24.26 -15.12 2.84
C ASP A 86 23.25 -14.52 1.87
N ILE A 87 23.68 -13.47 1.17
CA ILE A 87 22.92 -12.82 0.11
C ILE A 87 23.46 -13.30 -1.23
N LEU A 88 22.58 -13.51 -2.20
CA LEU A 88 22.95 -13.83 -3.55
C LEU A 88 22.95 -12.60 -4.45
N ARG A 89 24.02 -12.43 -5.24
CA ARG A 89 24.09 -11.41 -6.28
C ARG A 89 24.36 -12.06 -7.63
N LEU A 90 23.50 -11.80 -8.61
CA LEU A 90 23.63 -12.31 -9.97
C LEU A 90 23.85 -11.13 -10.93
N ASN A 91 25.08 -11.00 -11.42
CA ASN A 91 25.49 -9.91 -12.32
C ASN A 91 25.35 -10.26 -13.80
N THR A 92 25.45 -11.54 -14.15
CA THR A 92 25.37 -12.05 -15.52
C THR A 92 24.51 -13.31 -15.56
N THR A 93 24.03 -13.69 -16.75
CA THR A 93 23.24 -14.93 -16.94
C THR A 93 24.08 -16.19 -16.94
N ASP A 94 25.38 -16.07 -17.20
CA ASP A 94 26.28 -17.19 -17.48
C ASP A 94 27.17 -17.60 -16.30
N GLU A 95 27.16 -16.78 -15.22
CA GLU A 95 27.95 -17.03 -14.03
C GLU A 95 27.07 -17.51 -12.86
N LYS A 96 27.73 -18.22 -11.93
CA LYS A 96 27.04 -18.53 -10.65
C LYS A 96 26.86 -17.26 -9.85
N PRO A 97 25.78 -17.17 -9.05
CA PRO A 97 25.60 -16.05 -8.14
C PRO A 97 26.82 -15.88 -7.21
N GLU A 98 27.24 -14.65 -7.03
CA GLU A 98 28.18 -14.27 -5.98
C GLU A 98 27.49 -14.40 -4.62
N VAL A 99 28.18 -14.94 -3.64
CA VAL A 99 27.73 -15.02 -2.26
C VAL A 99 28.33 -13.83 -1.50
N MET A 100 27.48 -13.04 -0.86
CA MET A 100 27.87 -11.87 -0.09
C MET A 100 27.46 -12.01 1.38
N GLU A 101 28.40 -11.86 2.29
CA GLU A 101 28.12 -11.74 3.72
C GLU A 101 27.61 -10.33 4.02
N LEU A 102 26.31 -10.14 4.15
CA LEU A 102 25.69 -8.88 4.56
C LEU A 102 24.60 -9.19 5.59
N THR A 103 24.60 -8.52 6.72
CA THR A 103 23.74 -8.86 7.85
C THR A 103 22.52 -7.96 8.01
N GLU A 104 22.41 -6.86 7.26
CA GLU A 104 21.31 -5.89 7.37
C GLU A 104 20.93 -5.28 6.02
N VAL A 105 20.31 -6.06 5.16
CA VAL A 105 19.82 -5.59 3.83
C VAL A 105 18.72 -4.54 3.99
N HIS A 106 17.81 -4.76 4.94
CA HIS A 106 16.62 -3.94 5.13
C HIS A 106 16.74 -2.91 6.27
N GLY A 107 17.95 -2.72 6.82
CA GLY A 107 18.26 -1.62 7.76
C GLY A 107 17.31 -1.54 8.96
N GLY A 108 17.11 -2.64 9.69
CA GLY A 108 16.23 -2.67 10.87
C GLY A 108 14.73 -2.61 10.56
N ALA A 109 14.35 -2.91 9.34
CA ALA A 109 12.94 -2.99 8.94
C ALA A 109 12.16 -4.02 9.76
N ARG A 110 10.91 -3.71 10.03
CA ARG A 110 9.97 -4.61 10.72
C ARG A 110 8.73 -4.85 9.86
N ARG A 111 8.06 -5.96 10.14
CA ARG A 111 6.79 -6.34 9.52
C ARG A 111 5.70 -6.52 10.58
N VAL A 112 4.44 -6.36 10.18
CA VAL A 112 3.29 -6.62 11.05
C VAL A 112 2.93 -8.11 10.98
N VAL A 113 2.73 -8.73 12.13
CA VAL A 113 2.26 -10.13 12.21
C VAL A 113 0.87 -10.23 11.56
N GLY A 114 0.74 -11.14 10.58
CA GLY A 114 -0.50 -11.30 9.80
C GLY A 114 -0.69 -10.29 8.67
N GLY A 115 0.38 -9.57 8.30
CA GLY A 115 0.42 -8.63 7.16
C GLY A 115 0.02 -7.20 7.51
N MET A 116 0.44 -6.27 6.65
CA MET A 116 0.23 -4.83 6.85
C MET A 116 -1.27 -4.43 6.84
N GLU A 117 -2.13 -5.23 6.22
CA GLU A 117 -3.58 -4.99 6.22
C GLU A 117 -4.21 -5.07 7.63
N ARG A 118 -3.55 -5.73 8.58
CA ARG A 118 -3.96 -5.71 9.99
C ARG A 118 -4.05 -4.29 10.55
N LEU A 119 -3.16 -3.39 10.08
CA LEU A 119 -3.21 -1.97 10.44
C LEU A 119 -4.50 -1.31 9.95
N VAL A 120 -4.87 -1.54 8.69
CA VAL A 120 -6.11 -1.03 8.09
C VAL A 120 -7.34 -1.56 8.83
N THR A 121 -7.38 -2.88 9.06
CA THR A 121 -8.49 -3.56 9.74
C THR A 121 -8.67 -3.02 11.17
N ALA A 122 -7.58 -2.90 11.92
CA ALA A 122 -7.62 -2.40 13.30
C ALA A 122 -8.07 -0.93 13.38
N MET A 123 -7.64 -0.09 12.44
CA MET A 123 -8.08 1.30 12.37
C MET A 123 -9.55 1.40 12.00
N THR A 124 -9.98 0.69 10.96
CA THR A 124 -11.37 0.70 10.48
C THR A 124 -12.34 0.22 11.56
N ALA A 125 -11.95 -0.81 12.34
CA ALA A 125 -12.77 -1.34 13.43
C ALA A 125 -13.03 -0.34 14.58
N GLN A 126 -12.24 0.71 14.69
CA GLN A 126 -12.42 1.78 15.68
C GLN A 126 -13.31 2.93 15.18
N LEU A 127 -13.71 2.92 13.90
CA LEU A 127 -14.51 3.97 13.29
C LEU A 127 -15.99 3.55 13.19
N PRO A 128 -16.93 4.49 13.30
CA PRO A 128 -18.35 4.20 13.09
C PRO A 128 -18.60 3.74 11.66
N VAL A 129 -19.24 2.59 11.47
CA VAL A 129 -19.48 1.97 10.17
C VAL A 129 -20.35 2.83 9.26
N ASP A 130 -21.30 3.55 9.82
CA ASP A 130 -22.21 4.46 9.12
C ASP A 130 -21.52 5.72 8.56
N ARG A 131 -20.27 5.97 8.94
CA ARG A 131 -19.45 7.06 8.43
C ARG A 131 -18.47 6.65 7.33
N LEU A 132 -18.44 5.35 6.98
CA LEU A 132 -17.53 4.78 6.00
C LEU A 132 -18.31 4.36 4.75
N ASN A 133 -18.05 5.00 3.62
CA ASN A 133 -18.77 4.78 2.37
C ASN A 133 -17.81 4.22 1.32
N LEU A 134 -17.98 2.93 1.00
CA LEU A 134 -17.23 2.25 -0.05
C LEU A 134 -17.91 2.41 -1.43
N GLY A 135 -17.21 2.10 -2.50
CA GLY A 135 -17.75 2.13 -3.87
C GLY A 135 -18.09 3.54 -4.39
N HIS A 136 -17.53 4.60 -3.78
CA HIS A 136 -17.81 5.99 -4.14
C HIS A 136 -16.61 6.64 -4.83
N THR A 137 -16.62 6.70 -6.15
CA THR A 137 -15.57 7.35 -6.95
C THR A 137 -15.83 8.85 -7.08
N LEU A 138 -14.94 9.70 -6.59
CA LEU A 138 -15.04 11.16 -6.73
C LEU A 138 -14.95 11.55 -8.21
N LEU A 139 -15.89 12.36 -8.67
CA LEU A 139 -15.96 12.91 -10.03
C LEU A 139 -15.64 14.41 -10.08
N SER A 140 -16.20 15.18 -9.14
CA SER A 140 -16.01 16.63 -9.11
C SER A 140 -16.02 17.18 -7.69
N VAL A 141 -15.37 18.33 -7.55
CA VAL A 141 -15.39 19.21 -6.38
C VAL A 141 -15.77 20.59 -6.85
N GLU A 142 -16.86 21.13 -6.34
CA GLU A 142 -17.38 22.44 -6.70
C GLU A 142 -17.43 23.33 -5.44
N GLU A 143 -16.88 24.53 -5.53
CA GLU A 143 -16.89 25.50 -4.44
C GLU A 143 -18.22 26.28 -4.46
N GLY A 144 -19.00 26.16 -3.39
CA GLY A 144 -20.18 26.97 -3.13
C GLY A 144 -19.87 28.12 -2.15
N ASP A 145 -20.86 28.93 -1.84
CA ASP A 145 -20.68 30.14 -0.98
C ASP A 145 -20.20 29.76 0.45
N ASP A 146 -20.86 28.77 1.09
CA ASP A 146 -20.59 28.36 2.46
C ASP A 146 -20.23 26.87 2.59
N TYR A 147 -20.14 26.14 1.52
CA TYR A 147 -19.88 24.69 1.48
C TYR A 147 -19.25 24.28 0.16
N VAL A 148 -18.69 23.08 0.18
CA VAL A 148 -18.15 22.41 -0.99
C VAL A 148 -19.11 21.31 -1.40
N ILE A 149 -19.42 21.21 -2.70
CA ILE A 149 -20.23 20.16 -3.29
C ILE A 149 -19.29 19.12 -3.88
N LEU A 150 -19.46 17.85 -3.49
CA LEU A 150 -18.75 16.73 -4.08
C LEU A 150 -19.75 15.85 -4.83
N SER A 151 -19.39 15.51 -6.07
CA SER A 151 -20.15 14.53 -6.85
C SER A 151 -19.38 13.20 -6.90
N PHE A 152 -20.05 12.13 -6.50
CA PHE A 152 -19.50 10.77 -6.53
C PHE A 152 -20.29 9.90 -7.48
N ARG A 153 -19.60 8.98 -8.17
CA ARG A 153 -20.24 7.86 -8.84
C ARG A 153 -20.34 6.68 -7.87
N HIS A 154 -21.56 6.21 -7.65
CA HIS A 154 -21.85 5.01 -6.87
C HIS A 154 -22.94 4.18 -7.58
N ASN A 155 -22.66 2.91 -7.87
CA ASN A 155 -23.57 2.02 -8.58
C ASN A 155 -24.20 2.65 -9.84
N GLU A 156 -23.35 3.20 -10.72
CA GLU A 156 -23.73 3.89 -11.98
C GLU A 156 -24.60 5.15 -11.83
N ARG A 157 -24.80 5.62 -10.61
CA ARG A 157 -25.52 6.87 -10.31
C ARG A 157 -24.54 7.92 -9.80
N VAL A 158 -24.89 9.18 -10.06
CA VAL A 158 -24.20 10.31 -9.46
C VAL A 158 -24.92 10.69 -8.17
N VAL A 159 -24.16 10.72 -7.06
CA VAL A 159 -24.62 11.15 -5.74
C VAL A 159 -23.88 12.43 -5.39
N GLN A 160 -24.59 13.47 -4.98
CA GLN A 160 -24.00 14.72 -4.52
C GLN A 160 -24.08 14.82 -3.01
N VAL A 161 -23.01 15.30 -2.40
CA VAL A 161 -22.93 15.55 -0.96
C VAL A 161 -22.25 16.88 -0.72
N ASN A 162 -22.66 17.58 0.33
CA ASN A 162 -22.13 18.88 0.72
C ASN A 162 -21.36 18.75 2.03
N ALA A 163 -20.28 19.50 2.18
CA ALA A 163 -19.50 19.60 3.41
C ALA A 163 -18.93 21.00 3.60
N ARG A 164 -18.63 21.36 4.85
CA ARG A 164 -17.89 22.60 5.15
C ARG A 164 -16.43 22.47 4.82
N HIS A 165 -15.86 21.29 5.08
CA HIS A 165 -14.47 21.00 4.87
C HIS A 165 -14.31 19.72 4.04
N VAL A 166 -13.35 19.72 3.14
CA VAL A 166 -13.01 18.55 2.32
C VAL A 166 -11.52 18.27 2.44
N VAL A 167 -11.17 17.01 2.70
CA VAL A 167 -9.80 16.54 2.69
C VAL A 167 -9.66 15.47 1.63
N LEU A 168 -8.87 15.76 0.60
CA LEU A 168 -8.58 14.86 -0.52
C LEU A 168 -7.33 14.03 -0.16
N ALA A 169 -7.52 12.87 0.46
CA ALA A 169 -6.45 11.94 0.87
C ALA A 169 -6.08 10.98 -0.26
N LEU A 170 -5.88 11.52 -1.46
CA LEU A 170 -5.62 10.82 -2.71
C LEU A 170 -4.27 11.25 -3.32
N PRO A 171 -3.65 10.43 -4.17
CA PRO A 171 -2.47 10.84 -4.93
C PRO A 171 -2.77 12.07 -5.80
N PRO A 172 -1.95 13.13 -5.72
CA PRO A 172 -2.21 14.39 -6.45
C PRO A 172 -2.37 14.19 -7.96
N ARG A 173 -1.58 13.34 -8.59
CA ARG A 173 -1.69 13.05 -10.03
C ARG A 173 -3.06 12.49 -10.42
N LEU A 174 -3.61 11.59 -9.60
CA LEU A 174 -4.94 11.02 -9.87
C LEU A 174 -6.06 12.05 -9.71
N LEU A 175 -5.91 12.98 -8.76
CA LEU A 175 -6.84 14.10 -8.60
C LEU A 175 -6.83 15.00 -9.84
N GLU A 176 -5.65 15.39 -10.29
CA GLU A 176 -5.50 16.28 -11.46
C GLU A 176 -6.01 15.64 -12.76
N GLU A 177 -5.83 14.33 -12.91
CA GLU A 177 -6.20 13.59 -14.11
C GLU A 177 -7.70 13.23 -14.17
N HIS A 178 -8.33 12.94 -13.01
CA HIS A 178 -9.65 12.31 -13.00
C HIS A 178 -10.75 13.11 -12.31
N VAL A 179 -10.41 14.21 -11.61
CA VAL A 179 -11.39 15.00 -10.84
C VAL A 179 -11.57 16.38 -11.45
N LEU A 180 -12.82 16.75 -11.69
CA LEU A 180 -13.17 18.09 -12.13
C LEU A 180 -13.24 19.03 -10.93
N PHE A 181 -12.61 20.21 -11.04
CA PHE A 181 -12.67 21.26 -10.03
C PHE A 181 -13.37 22.47 -10.58
N ASP A 182 -14.34 23.01 -9.84
CA ASP A 182 -15.01 24.26 -10.13
C ASP A 182 -14.99 25.19 -8.91
N PRO A 183 -14.30 26.34 -8.96
CA PRO A 183 -13.50 26.83 -10.08
C PRO A 183 -12.27 25.95 -10.39
N PRO A 184 -11.75 25.99 -11.61
CA PRO A 184 -10.58 25.20 -11.99
C PRO A 184 -9.37 25.55 -11.12
N LEU A 185 -8.60 24.52 -10.72
CA LEU A 185 -7.33 24.70 -10.02
C LEU A 185 -6.38 25.56 -10.86
N ASN A 186 -5.61 26.42 -10.19
CA ASN A 186 -4.63 27.25 -10.88
C ASN A 186 -3.53 26.40 -11.56
N ALA A 187 -2.91 26.96 -12.62
CA ALA A 187 -1.97 26.22 -13.45
C ALA A 187 -0.74 25.70 -12.67
N SER A 188 -0.21 26.50 -11.73
CA SER A 188 0.96 26.09 -10.94
C SER A 188 0.67 24.91 -10.00
N LEU A 189 -0.53 24.87 -9.39
CA LEU A 189 -0.95 23.75 -8.56
C LEU A 189 -1.14 22.48 -9.41
N ARG A 190 -1.78 22.60 -10.56
CA ARG A 190 -1.96 21.46 -11.49
C ARG A 190 -0.61 20.90 -11.95
N GLU A 191 0.35 21.76 -12.28
CA GLU A 191 1.70 21.34 -12.64
C GLU A 191 2.40 20.63 -11.48
N ALA A 192 2.33 21.17 -10.27
CA ALA A 192 2.87 20.53 -9.08
C ALA A 192 2.24 19.16 -8.80
N MET A 193 0.91 19.03 -8.98
CA MET A 193 0.20 17.75 -8.83
C MET A 193 0.67 16.71 -9.86
N ARG A 194 0.86 17.09 -11.12
CA ARG A 194 1.42 16.22 -12.18
C ARG A 194 2.86 15.80 -11.88
N ALA A 195 3.67 16.72 -11.39
CA ALA A 195 5.06 16.46 -11.03
C ALA A 195 5.23 15.64 -9.76
N THR A 196 4.18 15.50 -8.93
CA THR A 196 4.23 14.71 -7.71
C THR A 196 4.14 13.23 -8.03
N HIS A 197 5.26 12.53 -7.97
CA HIS A 197 5.32 11.09 -8.20
C HIS A 197 4.65 10.31 -7.06
N THR A 198 3.88 9.29 -7.43
CA THR A 198 3.38 8.32 -6.47
C THR A 198 4.43 7.24 -6.26
N TRP A 199 4.99 7.18 -5.04
CA TRP A 199 6.03 6.20 -4.69
C TRP A 199 5.60 4.77 -5.01
N MET A 200 6.47 3.99 -5.67
CA MET A 200 6.24 2.59 -6.07
C MET A 200 5.04 2.38 -7.01
N ALA A 201 4.55 3.42 -7.69
CA ALA A 201 3.42 3.27 -8.62
C ALA A 201 3.76 2.39 -9.83
N ASP A 202 5.04 2.39 -10.22
CA ASP A 202 5.56 1.65 -11.36
C ASP A 202 6.19 0.30 -10.95
N GLN A 203 5.88 -0.20 -9.75
CA GLN A 203 6.36 -1.48 -9.26
C GLN A 203 5.22 -2.47 -9.11
N ALA A 204 5.42 -3.69 -9.57
CA ALA A 204 4.58 -4.82 -9.21
C ALA A 204 5.35 -5.72 -8.22
N LYS A 205 4.61 -6.45 -7.41
CA LYS A 205 5.17 -7.40 -6.45
C LYS A 205 4.63 -8.78 -6.72
N VAL A 206 5.48 -9.79 -6.56
CA VAL A 206 5.10 -11.20 -6.54
C VAL A 206 5.55 -11.82 -5.23
N VAL A 207 4.79 -12.78 -4.74
CA VAL A 207 5.18 -13.65 -3.62
C VAL A 207 4.95 -15.09 -4.02
N VAL A 208 5.97 -15.93 -3.82
CA VAL A 208 5.93 -17.34 -4.13
C VAL A 208 6.06 -18.12 -2.82
N ALA A 209 5.06 -18.95 -2.53
CA ALA A 209 5.04 -19.79 -1.34
C ALA A 209 5.70 -21.15 -1.58
N TYR A 210 6.41 -21.62 -0.57
CA TYR A 210 7.10 -22.90 -0.55
C TYR A 210 6.66 -23.75 0.64
N ASP A 211 6.98 -25.02 0.65
CA ASP A 211 6.66 -25.93 1.76
C ASP A 211 7.60 -25.70 2.94
N GLN A 212 8.83 -25.28 2.67
CA GLN A 212 9.85 -24.96 3.69
C GLN A 212 10.78 -23.87 3.19
N ALA A 213 11.42 -23.15 4.11
CA ALA A 213 12.39 -22.09 3.80
C ALA A 213 13.79 -22.69 3.53
N PHE A 214 13.91 -23.49 2.46
CA PHE A 214 15.12 -24.24 2.11
C PHE A 214 16.38 -23.36 2.00
N TRP A 215 16.21 -22.08 1.65
CA TRP A 215 17.33 -21.12 1.62
C TRP A 215 17.91 -20.88 3.01
N ARG A 216 17.07 -20.80 4.05
CA ARG A 216 17.54 -20.62 5.44
C ARG A 216 18.31 -21.85 5.93
N GLU A 217 17.86 -23.06 5.57
CA GLU A 217 18.55 -24.30 5.89
C GLU A 217 19.92 -24.38 5.19
N SER A 218 20.06 -23.74 4.03
CA SER A 218 21.31 -23.65 3.26
C SER A 218 22.21 -22.48 3.72
N GLY A 219 21.86 -21.78 4.81
CA GLY A 219 22.64 -20.64 5.33
C GLY A 219 22.40 -19.31 4.58
N GLN A 220 21.41 -19.26 3.70
CA GLN A 220 21.06 -18.05 2.93
C GLN A 220 19.96 -17.25 3.61
N SER A 221 20.00 -15.93 3.43
CA SER A 221 19.00 -15.02 3.99
C SER A 221 17.66 -15.01 3.25
N GLY A 222 17.61 -15.54 2.03
CA GLY A 222 16.48 -15.38 1.12
C GLY A 222 16.49 -14.02 0.38
N ASN A 223 17.53 -13.22 0.58
CA ASN A 223 17.71 -11.96 -0.15
C ASN A 223 18.61 -12.19 -1.36
N ALA A 224 18.20 -11.65 -2.52
CA ALA A 224 19.00 -11.69 -3.72
C ALA A 224 18.83 -10.41 -4.54
N PHE A 225 19.93 -10.02 -5.21
CA PHE A 225 19.96 -8.91 -6.15
C PHE A 225 20.41 -9.39 -7.53
N VAL A 226 19.63 -9.03 -8.55
CA VAL A 226 19.90 -9.40 -9.93
C VAL A 226 20.09 -8.11 -10.74
N THR A 227 21.26 -7.93 -11.35
CA THR A 227 21.67 -6.68 -12.00
C THR A 227 21.92 -6.78 -13.50
N HIS A 228 21.80 -7.97 -14.11
CA HIS A 228 22.00 -8.14 -15.56
C HIS A 228 20.83 -7.58 -16.38
N GLU A 229 21.04 -7.28 -17.65
CA GLU A 229 20.07 -6.61 -18.54
C GLU A 229 18.77 -7.40 -18.78
N GLN A 230 18.79 -8.72 -18.65
CA GLN A 230 17.62 -9.58 -18.84
C GLN A 230 16.83 -9.83 -17.54
N VAL A 231 17.10 -9.03 -16.50
CA VAL A 231 16.46 -9.21 -15.20
C VAL A 231 14.96 -8.97 -15.25
N VAL A 232 14.21 -9.90 -14.68
CA VAL A 232 12.76 -9.78 -14.46
C VAL A 232 12.46 -9.45 -13.01
N LEU A 233 13.24 -10.00 -12.07
CA LEU A 233 13.11 -9.81 -10.63
C LEU A 233 14.42 -9.26 -10.06
N PRO A 234 14.64 -7.93 -10.04
CA PRO A 234 15.91 -7.35 -9.62
C PRO A 234 16.17 -7.49 -8.12
N GLU A 235 15.12 -7.61 -7.32
CA GLU A 235 15.23 -7.74 -5.87
C GLU A 235 14.30 -8.85 -5.39
N ILE A 236 14.86 -9.78 -4.63
CA ILE A 236 14.16 -10.89 -3.97
C ILE A 236 14.42 -10.77 -2.47
N PHE A 237 13.42 -11.08 -1.65
CA PHE A 237 13.51 -11.00 -0.21
C PHE A 237 12.77 -12.14 0.48
N ASP A 238 13.18 -12.48 1.69
CA ASP A 238 12.47 -13.42 2.55
C ASP A 238 11.11 -12.85 2.96
N ALA A 239 10.06 -13.52 2.56
CA ALA A 239 8.67 -13.16 2.83
C ALA A 239 7.97 -14.13 3.80
N CYS A 240 8.71 -14.98 4.51
CA CYS A 240 8.17 -15.90 5.51
C CYS A 240 7.37 -15.15 6.59
N ASP A 241 6.56 -15.88 7.33
CA ASP A 241 5.93 -15.37 8.55
C ASP A 241 6.94 -15.15 9.69
N ALA A 242 6.46 -14.68 10.84
CA ALA A 242 7.29 -14.37 11.99
C ALA A 242 8.03 -15.60 12.56
N THR A 243 7.48 -16.79 12.40
CA THR A 243 8.07 -18.06 12.89
C THR A 243 9.01 -18.71 11.87
N GLY A 244 8.86 -18.37 10.58
CA GLY A 244 9.55 -19.02 9.47
C GLY A 244 8.90 -20.32 9.01
N GLU A 245 7.80 -20.74 9.63
CA GLU A 245 7.08 -21.98 9.29
C GLU A 245 6.31 -21.85 7.98
N GLN A 246 5.72 -20.67 7.73
CA GLN A 246 5.06 -20.37 6.47
C GLN A 246 6.06 -19.73 5.50
N ALA A 247 6.67 -20.57 4.68
CA ALA A 247 7.77 -20.17 3.81
C ALA A 247 7.31 -19.45 2.54
N ALA A 248 7.95 -18.32 2.23
CA ALA A 248 7.74 -17.59 1.00
C ALA A 248 8.93 -16.69 0.65
N LEU A 249 9.14 -16.45 -0.65
CA LEU A 249 10.00 -15.41 -1.19
C LEU A 249 9.15 -14.35 -1.88
N GLY A 250 9.44 -13.08 -1.61
CA GLY A 250 8.86 -11.94 -2.29
C GLY A 250 9.84 -11.35 -3.31
N ALA A 251 9.33 -10.72 -4.36
CA ALA A 251 10.16 -10.01 -5.31
C ALA A 251 9.43 -8.83 -5.94
N PHE A 252 10.21 -7.88 -6.49
CA PHE A 252 9.69 -6.74 -7.22
C PHE A 252 9.89 -6.91 -8.73
N PHE A 253 8.90 -6.47 -9.49
CA PHE A 253 8.99 -6.26 -10.93
C PHE A 253 9.09 -4.77 -11.20
N PRO A 254 10.17 -4.25 -11.79
CA PRO A 254 10.20 -2.88 -12.29
C PRO A 254 9.28 -2.79 -13.52
N SER A 255 8.36 -1.86 -13.49
CA SER A 255 7.53 -1.54 -14.66
C SER A 255 8.34 -0.67 -15.65
N HIS A 256 9.34 -1.24 -16.31
CA HIS A 256 9.93 -0.58 -17.46
C HIS A 256 8.97 -0.72 -18.64
N ARG A 257 8.57 0.41 -19.22
CA ARG A 257 7.69 0.49 -20.41
C ARG A 257 8.19 -0.31 -21.64
N HIS A 258 9.34 -0.98 -21.55
CA HIS A 258 9.99 -1.68 -22.67
C HIS A 258 10.15 -3.19 -22.51
N CYS A 259 9.84 -3.82 -21.38
CA CYS A 259 10.12 -5.25 -21.16
C CYS A 259 8.97 -6.10 -20.64
N ALA A 260 7.80 -5.56 -20.35
CA ALA A 260 6.67 -6.39 -19.95
C ALA A 260 5.60 -6.40 -21.05
N PRO A 261 5.22 -7.58 -21.60
CA PRO A 261 3.93 -7.69 -22.24
C PRO A 261 2.85 -7.31 -21.21
N PRO A 262 1.73 -6.69 -21.61
CA PRO A 262 0.69 -6.31 -20.68
C PRO A 262 0.27 -7.57 -19.90
N PHE A 263 0.59 -7.62 -18.62
CA PHE A 263 0.09 -8.66 -17.72
C PHE A 263 -1.43 -8.50 -17.69
N ARG A 264 -2.12 -9.38 -18.43
CA ARG A 264 -3.56 -9.60 -18.24
C ARG A 264 -3.67 -10.62 -17.13
N PRO A 265 -4.14 -10.25 -15.92
CA PRO A 265 -4.46 -11.27 -14.94
C PRO A 265 -5.50 -12.20 -15.57
N PRO A 266 -5.38 -13.51 -15.37
CA PRO A 266 -6.46 -14.41 -15.73
C PRO A 266 -7.74 -13.95 -15.03
N PRO A 267 -8.92 -14.12 -15.66
CA PRO A 267 -10.17 -13.81 -14.99
C PRO A 267 -10.23 -14.66 -13.73
N TRP A 268 -10.27 -13.99 -12.58
CA TRP A 268 -10.48 -14.65 -11.30
C TRP A 268 -11.86 -15.30 -11.35
N PRO A 269 -12.00 -16.58 -11.03
CA PRO A 269 -13.32 -17.16 -10.82
C PRO A 269 -13.97 -16.43 -9.64
N CYS A 270 -15.19 -15.97 -9.87
CA CYS A 270 -16.07 -15.33 -8.87
C CYS A 270 -16.34 -16.26 -7.68
#